data_85972e5de934fc23dc15a6da59780be5
#
_entry.id   85972e5de934fc23dc15a6da59780be5
#
_cell.length_a   1.000
_cell.length_b   1.000
_cell.length_c   1.000
_cell.angle_alpha   90.00
_cell.angle_beta   90.00
_cell.angle_gamma   90.00
#
_symmetry.space_group_name_H-M   'P 1'
#
loop_
_entity.id
_entity.type
_entity.pdbx_description
1 polymer ?
#
loop_
_entity_poly.entity_id
_entity_poly.type
_entity_poly.pdbx_seq_one_letter_code
_entity_poly.pdbx_strand_id
1 'polypeptide(L)'
;VNYPGLISSKYYDLAQQYLPEGQSGIVTFGLKGGYEAAKKVADETQFFSLLANIGDTKSLIIHPASTTHQQLSEQQQITTGVTKDLIRLSVGLEDIEDLKADLQGVLEKLPVQNLV
;
A
#
# COMPACT_ATOMS: atom_id res chain seq x y z
N VAL A 1 0.64 5.29 -7.18
CA VAL A 1 -0.44 5.10 -6.20
C VAL A 1 -1.68 4.59 -6.92
N ASN A 2 -2.29 3.55 -6.38
CA ASN A 2 -3.51 2.95 -6.93
C ASN A 2 -4.63 3.10 -5.90
N TYR A 3 -5.63 3.89 -6.25
CA TYR A 3 -6.83 4.05 -5.44
C TYR A 3 -7.97 4.52 -6.35
N PRO A 4 -9.12 3.83 -6.36
CA PRO A 4 -10.20 4.17 -7.32
C PRO A 4 -10.85 5.52 -7.05
N GLY A 5 -10.67 6.10 -5.87
CA GLY A 5 -11.13 7.45 -5.56
C GLY A 5 -10.27 8.58 -6.11
N LEU A 6 -9.12 8.28 -6.72
CA LEU A 6 -8.28 9.27 -7.36
C LEU A 6 -8.78 9.55 -8.78
N ILE A 7 -8.85 10.83 -9.16
CA ILE A 7 -9.28 11.24 -10.51
C ILE A 7 -8.43 10.58 -11.59
N SER A 8 -7.14 10.37 -11.31
CA SER A 8 -6.21 9.75 -12.25
C SER A 8 -6.41 8.23 -12.43
N SER A 9 -7.23 7.60 -11.59
CA SER A 9 -7.49 6.17 -11.69
C SER A 9 -8.38 5.87 -12.90
N LYS A 10 -8.04 4.80 -13.65
CA LYS A 10 -8.90 4.33 -14.74
C LYS A 10 -10.25 3.80 -14.25
N TYR A 11 -10.39 3.56 -12.96
CA TYR A 11 -11.63 3.08 -12.34
C TYR A 11 -12.43 4.18 -11.64
N TYR A 12 -11.97 5.45 -11.75
CA TYR A 12 -12.61 6.55 -11.04
C TYR A 12 -14.11 6.68 -11.37
N ASP A 13 -14.46 6.65 -12.65
CA ASP A 13 -15.85 6.81 -13.07
C ASP A 13 -16.74 5.68 -12.55
N LEU A 14 -16.24 4.44 -12.60
CA LEU A 14 -16.97 3.29 -12.04
C LEU A 14 -17.13 3.42 -10.52
N ALA A 15 -16.09 3.90 -9.83
CA ALA A 15 -16.15 4.10 -8.39
C ALA A 15 -17.20 5.17 -8.03
N GLN A 16 -17.28 6.26 -8.79
CA GLN A 16 -18.31 7.28 -8.56
C GLN A 16 -19.71 6.73 -8.81
N GLN A 17 -19.88 5.82 -9.76
CA GLN A 17 -21.15 5.22 -10.08
C GLN A 17 -21.64 4.24 -9.01
N TYR A 18 -20.76 3.37 -8.53
CA TYR A 18 -21.12 2.28 -7.63
C TYR A 18 -20.78 2.53 -6.17
N LEU A 19 -19.82 3.39 -5.87
CA LEU A 19 -19.34 3.68 -4.52
C LEU A 19 -19.23 5.19 -4.29
N PRO A 20 -20.32 5.95 -4.47
CA PRO A 20 -20.24 7.42 -4.46
C PRO A 20 -19.87 8.00 -3.09
N GLU A 21 -20.15 7.29 -2.00
CA GLU A 21 -19.91 7.77 -0.64
C GLU A 21 -18.53 7.39 -0.08
N GLY A 22 -17.81 6.49 -0.73
CA GLY A 22 -16.48 6.07 -0.29
C GLY A 22 -16.00 4.86 -1.08
N GLN A 23 -14.71 4.79 -1.34
CA GLN A 23 -14.13 3.82 -2.27
C GLN A 23 -13.21 2.81 -1.60
N SER A 24 -13.47 2.46 -0.33
CA SER A 24 -12.70 1.46 0.41
C SER A 24 -11.50 2.02 1.19
N GLY A 25 -11.01 1.24 2.13
CA GLY A 25 -9.80 1.55 2.90
C GLY A 25 -8.53 0.92 2.36
N ILE A 26 -8.58 0.28 1.19
CA ILE A 26 -7.41 -0.36 0.59
C ILE A 26 -6.72 0.62 -0.36
N VAL A 27 -5.44 0.89 -0.11
CA VAL A 27 -4.60 1.73 -0.96
C VAL A 27 -3.33 0.97 -1.26
N THR A 28 -2.90 0.96 -2.52
CA THR A 28 -1.61 0.37 -2.90
C THR A 28 -0.73 1.40 -3.58
N PHE A 29 0.57 1.25 -3.42
CA PHE A 29 1.53 2.09 -4.12
C PHE A 29 2.85 1.36 -4.33
N GLY A 30 3.62 1.82 -5.31
CA GLY A 30 4.95 1.29 -5.59
C GLY A 30 6.04 2.30 -5.26
N LEU A 31 7.23 1.81 -4.97
CA LEU A 31 8.42 2.62 -4.68
C LEU A 31 9.48 2.41 -5.74
N LYS A 32 10.15 3.48 -6.14
CA LYS A 32 11.20 3.42 -7.17
C LYS A 32 12.38 2.54 -6.76
N GLY A 33 12.63 2.39 -5.46
CA GLY A 33 13.70 1.53 -4.95
C GLY A 33 13.42 0.03 -5.03
N GLY A 34 12.24 -0.37 -5.52
CA GLY A 34 11.91 -1.77 -5.74
C GLY A 34 11.66 -2.57 -4.47
N TYR A 35 12.06 -3.84 -4.50
CA TYR A 35 11.81 -4.81 -3.43
C TYR A 35 12.35 -4.35 -2.07
N GLU A 36 13.61 -3.94 -2.02
CA GLU A 36 14.26 -3.59 -0.76
C GLU A 36 13.64 -2.34 -0.12
N ALA A 37 13.33 -1.32 -0.93
CA ALA A 37 12.69 -0.12 -0.43
C ALA A 37 11.29 -0.42 0.11
N ALA A 38 10.51 -1.21 -0.60
CA ALA A 38 9.15 -1.57 -0.18
C ALA A 38 9.17 -2.41 1.10
N LYS A 39 10.06 -3.40 1.17
CA LYS A 39 10.21 -4.22 2.37
C LYS A 39 10.61 -3.39 3.58
N LYS A 40 11.56 -2.46 3.39
CA LYS A 40 12.00 -1.56 4.45
C LYS A 40 10.85 -0.69 4.97
N VAL A 41 10.05 -0.11 4.09
CA VAL A 41 8.90 0.70 4.50
C VAL A 41 7.92 -0.13 5.30
N ALA A 42 7.58 -1.33 4.84
CA ALA A 42 6.65 -2.20 5.55
C ALA A 42 7.18 -2.61 6.94
N ASP A 43 8.47 -2.87 7.04
CA ASP A 43 9.07 -3.33 8.30
C ASP A 43 9.28 -2.20 9.31
N GLU A 44 9.48 -0.96 8.87
CA GLU A 44 9.85 0.15 9.73
C GLU A 44 8.70 1.06 10.17
N THR A 45 7.50 0.91 9.59
CA THR A 45 6.33 1.63 10.12
C THR A 45 6.04 1.15 11.55
N GLN A 46 5.65 2.09 12.41
CA GLN A 46 5.44 1.80 13.82
C GLN A 46 3.97 1.82 14.21
N PHE A 47 3.19 2.68 13.57
CA PHE A 47 1.77 2.83 13.84
C PHE A 47 0.93 1.81 13.06
N PHE A 48 1.24 1.62 11.79
CA PHE A 48 0.67 0.52 11.00
C PHE A 48 1.19 -0.81 11.54
N SER A 49 0.31 -1.81 11.63
CA SER A 49 0.71 -3.17 12.00
C SER A 49 1.05 -3.98 10.76
N LEU A 50 2.14 -4.74 10.81
CA LEU A 50 2.52 -5.65 9.74
C LEU A 50 1.66 -6.91 9.81
N LEU A 51 0.54 -6.87 9.11
CA LEU A 51 -0.46 -7.94 9.14
C LEU A 51 -1.30 -7.88 7.86
N ALA A 52 -1.69 -9.05 7.36
CA ALA A 52 -2.55 -9.16 6.18
C ALA A 52 -4.01 -9.34 6.62
N ASN A 53 -4.85 -8.36 6.30
CA ASN A 53 -6.29 -8.43 6.50
C ASN A 53 -6.96 -7.32 5.67
N ILE A 54 -8.27 -7.37 5.55
CA ILE A 54 -9.08 -6.36 4.87
C ILE A 54 -10.29 -6.03 5.76
N GLY A 55 -10.57 -4.74 5.92
CA GLY A 55 -11.71 -4.30 6.72
C GLY A 55 -11.48 -4.32 8.22
N ASP A 56 -10.23 -4.38 8.66
CA ASP A 56 -9.90 -4.29 10.07
C ASP A 56 -10.04 -2.86 10.58
N THR A 57 -10.40 -2.69 11.85
CA THR A 57 -10.43 -1.38 12.49
C THR A 57 -9.03 -0.81 12.69
N LYS A 58 -8.01 -1.66 12.77
CA LYS A 58 -6.62 -1.26 12.86
C LYS A 58 -6.00 -1.13 11.48
N SER A 59 -5.22 -0.08 11.28
CA SER A 59 -4.51 0.12 10.01
C SER A 59 -3.35 -0.86 9.88
N LEU A 60 -3.28 -1.50 8.72
CA LEU A 60 -2.35 -2.59 8.42
C LEU A 60 -1.51 -2.24 7.19
N ILE A 61 -0.28 -2.75 7.16
CA ILE A 61 0.63 -2.61 6.04
C ILE A 61 1.27 -3.95 5.72
N ILE A 62 1.40 -4.27 4.43
CA ILE A 62 2.16 -5.44 3.98
C ILE A 62 2.97 -5.11 2.74
N HIS A 63 4.05 -5.87 2.55
CA HIS A 63 4.79 -5.97 1.30
C HIS A 63 4.45 -7.33 0.68
N PRO A 64 3.49 -7.41 -0.25
CA PRO A 64 2.96 -8.70 -0.70
C PRO A 64 4.02 -9.63 -1.27
N ALA A 65 4.99 -9.11 -2.02
CA ALA A 65 6.03 -9.93 -2.64
C ALA A 65 6.86 -10.72 -1.62
N SER A 66 7.06 -10.19 -0.41
CA SER A 66 7.85 -10.87 0.64
C SER A 66 7.00 -11.57 1.70
N THR A 67 5.67 -11.45 1.63
CA THR A 67 4.77 -12.01 2.65
C THR A 67 3.70 -12.89 2.03
N THR A 68 2.54 -12.37 1.71
CA THR A 68 1.39 -13.15 1.25
C THR A 68 1.64 -13.86 -0.09
N HIS A 69 2.54 -13.35 -0.92
CA HIS A 69 2.84 -13.88 -2.25
C HIS A 69 4.28 -14.39 -2.39
N GLN A 70 5.00 -14.56 -1.27
CA GLN A 70 6.42 -14.93 -1.33
C GLN A 70 6.68 -16.31 -1.93
N GLN A 71 5.72 -17.22 -1.88
CA GLN A 71 5.86 -18.58 -2.43
C GLN A 71 5.67 -18.63 -3.94
N LEU A 72 5.18 -17.54 -4.54
CA LEU A 72 5.00 -17.46 -5.98
C LEU A 72 6.32 -17.04 -6.65
N SER A 73 6.55 -17.53 -7.87
CA SER A 73 7.65 -17.03 -8.70
C SER A 73 7.40 -15.57 -9.07
N GLU A 74 8.45 -14.87 -9.50
CA GLU A 74 8.32 -13.48 -9.94
C GLU A 74 7.25 -13.33 -11.02
N GLN A 75 7.24 -14.25 -12.00
CA GLN A 75 6.25 -14.23 -13.08
C GLN A 75 4.84 -14.44 -12.55
N GLN A 76 4.66 -15.34 -11.60
CA GLN A 76 3.36 -15.57 -10.99
C GLN A 76 2.90 -14.36 -10.17
N GLN A 77 3.80 -13.69 -9.47
CA GLN A 77 3.48 -12.46 -8.75
C GLN A 77 2.98 -11.38 -9.70
N ILE A 78 3.70 -11.15 -10.81
CA ILE A 78 3.31 -10.16 -11.81
C ILE A 78 1.93 -10.49 -12.39
N THR A 79 1.67 -11.76 -12.71
CA THR A 79 0.39 -12.19 -13.26
C THR A 79 -0.77 -11.92 -12.31
N THR A 80 -0.54 -12.00 -10.99
CA THR A 80 -1.56 -11.69 -9.99
C THR A 80 -1.64 -10.20 -9.64
N GLY A 81 -0.85 -9.36 -10.30
CA GLY A 81 -0.86 -7.91 -10.07
C GLY A 81 0.06 -7.44 -8.94
N VAL A 82 0.95 -8.32 -8.48
CA VAL A 82 1.90 -8.00 -7.40
C VAL A 82 3.28 -7.77 -8.01
N THR A 83 3.78 -6.54 -7.93
CA THR A 83 5.15 -6.22 -8.31
C THR A 83 6.05 -6.22 -7.07
N LYS A 84 7.38 -6.28 -7.29
CA LYS A 84 8.35 -6.31 -6.20
C LYS A 84 8.31 -5.07 -5.29
N ASP A 85 7.91 -3.95 -5.86
CA ASP A 85 7.88 -2.64 -5.19
C ASP A 85 6.55 -2.31 -4.53
N LEU A 86 5.54 -3.19 -4.68
CA LEU A 86 4.17 -2.90 -4.24
C LEU A 86 4.03 -2.98 -2.73
N ILE A 87 3.38 -1.97 -2.16
CA ILE A 87 2.93 -1.95 -0.77
C ILE A 87 1.41 -1.85 -0.77
N ARG A 88 0.76 -2.57 0.14
CA ARG A 88 -0.67 -2.47 0.36
C ARG A 88 -0.94 -1.96 1.77
N LEU A 89 -1.78 -0.94 1.86
CA LEU A 89 -2.33 -0.44 3.11
C LEU A 89 -3.79 -0.85 3.24
N SER A 90 -4.18 -1.31 4.42
CA SER A 90 -5.57 -1.44 4.80
C SER A 90 -5.82 -0.41 5.90
N VAL A 91 -6.45 0.71 5.55
CA VAL A 91 -6.60 1.85 6.45
C VAL A 91 -7.78 1.61 7.39
N GLY A 92 -7.52 1.73 8.69
CA GLY A 92 -8.52 1.55 9.74
C GLY A 92 -9.09 2.86 10.26
N LEU A 93 -9.41 2.90 11.53
CA LEU A 93 -10.16 3.99 12.16
C LEU A 93 -9.29 4.99 12.92
N GLU A 94 -7.98 4.80 12.94
CA GLU A 94 -7.07 5.68 13.68
C GLU A 94 -7.04 7.08 13.05
N ASP A 95 -6.51 8.04 13.81
CA ASP A 95 -6.38 9.41 13.36
C ASP A 95 -5.54 9.49 12.09
N ILE A 96 -6.07 10.19 11.08
CA ILE A 96 -5.40 10.29 9.77
C ILE A 96 -4.03 10.98 9.86
N GLU A 97 -3.87 11.95 10.75
CA GLU A 97 -2.59 12.64 10.90
C GLU A 97 -1.53 11.71 11.47
N ASP A 98 -1.90 10.83 12.39
CA ASP A 98 -0.99 9.82 12.94
C ASP A 98 -0.55 8.81 11.88
N LEU A 99 -1.49 8.37 11.04
CA LEU A 99 -1.20 7.45 9.93
C LEU A 99 -0.26 8.10 8.92
N LYS A 100 -0.52 9.35 8.55
CA LYS A 100 0.31 10.11 7.60
C LYS A 100 1.72 10.33 8.16
N ALA A 101 1.82 10.66 9.45
CA ALA A 101 3.12 10.90 10.10
C ALA A 101 3.97 9.62 10.13
N ASP A 102 3.37 8.46 10.37
CA ASP A 102 4.08 7.19 10.38
C ASP A 102 4.68 6.87 8.99
N LEU A 103 3.87 6.98 7.95
CA LEU A 103 4.34 6.77 6.57
C LEU A 103 5.40 7.79 6.17
N GLN A 104 5.17 9.07 6.46
CA GLN A 104 6.11 10.13 6.12
C GLN A 104 7.47 9.91 6.77
N GLY A 105 7.49 9.52 8.04
CA GLY A 105 8.73 9.27 8.77
C GLY A 105 9.57 8.17 8.15
N VAL A 106 8.93 7.11 7.64
CA VAL A 106 9.65 6.02 6.98
C VAL A 106 10.08 6.39 5.57
N LEU A 107 9.19 7.04 4.81
CA LEU A 107 9.50 7.44 3.43
C LEU A 107 10.67 8.43 3.37
N GLU A 108 10.77 9.35 4.33
CA GLU A 108 11.85 10.32 4.40
C GLU A 108 13.22 9.69 4.66
N LYS A 109 13.26 8.48 5.21
CA LYS A 109 14.51 7.75 5.44
C LYS A 109 15.05 7.07 4.18
N LEU A 110 14.27 7.00 3.11
CA LEU A 110 14.73 6.41 1.87
C LEU A 110 15.61 7.40 1.10
N PRO A 111 16.60 6.90 0.30
CA PRO A 111 17.32 7.77 -0.62
C PRO A 111 16.34 8.45 -1.60
N VAL A 112 16.68 9.68 -2.03
CA VAL A 112 15.79 10.48 -2.90
C VAL A 112 15.38 9.72 -4.16
N GLN A 113 16.30 8.96 -4.76
CA GLN A 113 16.01 8.16 -5.96
C GLN A 113 15.00 7.04 -5.72
N ASN A 114 14.69 6.68 -4.47
CA ASN A 114 13.73 5.65 -4.11
C ASN A 114 12.35 6.21 -3.78
N LEU A 115 12.18 7.52 -3.81
CA LEU A 115 10.87 8.14 -3.61
C LEU A 115 10.06 8.09 -4.90
N VAL A 116 8.77 7.91 -4.75
CA VAL A 116 7.86 7.81 -5.90
C VAL A 116 7.59 9.16 -6.54
#